data_2f1b4e98860a6bba96b4e847f07d968c
#
_entry.id   2f1b4e98860a6bba96b4e847f07d968c
#
_cell.length_a   1.000
_cell.length_b   1.000
_cell.length_c   1.000
_cell.angle_alpha   90.00
_cell.angle_beta   90.00
_cell.angle_gamma   90.00
#
_symmetry.space_group_name_H-M   'P 1'
#
loop_
_entity.id
_entity.type
_entity.pdbx_description
1 polymer ?
#
loop_
_entity_poly.entity_id
_entity_poly.type
_entity_poly.pdbx_seq_one_letter_code
_entity_poly.pdbx_strand_id
1 'polypeptide(L)'
;MGMMLMAESFDEWNKAKCANGYNLIFDEWVEKDLVNLVHHYRNNPSVVMWCVGNEVPNQWDESGCKISKFLQDICHREDPTRPVTQGMDAPDAVVNNNMAAVMDVVGFNYRPFRYQVNYKKLPQQIILGSETASTVSSRGVYKFPVERKAMAVYEDHQSSSYDVEHCNWSNLPEDDFIQHEDLPYCIGEFVWTGFDYLGEPTPVSYTHLTLPTSDL
;
A
#
# COMPACT_ATOMS: atom_id res chain seq x y z
N MET A 1 -4.32 -22.97 -3.51
CA MET A 1 -2.94 -22.46 -3.48
C MET A 1 -2.53 -21.91 -2.11
N GLY A 2 -3.43 -21.77 -1.15
CA GLY A 2 -3.12 -21.35 0.22
C GLY A 2 -2.67 -19.89 0.37
N MET A 3 -2.93 -19.03 -0.63
CA MET A 3 -2.62 -17.60 -0.53
C MET A 3 -3.68 -16.89 0.31
N MET A 4 -3.23 -16.00 1.17
CA MET A 4 -4.10 -15.04 1.87
C MET A 4 -4.28 -13.79 1.00
N LEU A 5 -5.49 -13.26 0.98
CA LEU A 5 -5.87 -12.11 0.18
C LEU A 5 -6.38 -10.98 1.07
N MET A 6 -5.91 -9.78 0.83
CA MET A 6 -6.51 -8.54 1.30
C MET A 6 -7.31 -7.96 0.13
N ALA A 7 -8.63 -7.93 0.25
CA ALA A 7 -9.48 -7.40 -0.82
C ALA A 7 -9.61 -5.89 -0.68
N GLU A 8 -9.10 -5.16 -1.66
CA GLU A 8 -9.05 -3.71 -1.68
C GLU A 8 -10.10 -3.10 -2.61
N SER A 9 -10.72 -1.99 -2.18
CA SER A 9 -11.83 -1.35 -2.86
C SER A 9 -11.48 -0.06 -3.59
N PHE A 10 -10.85 0.90 -2.92
CA PHE A 10 -10.73 2.26 -3.43
C PHE A 10 -9.28 2.79 -3.43
N ASP A 11 -8.87 3.41 -4.53
CA ASP A 11 -7.61 4.13 -4.62
C ASP A 11 -7.75 5.65 -4.35
N GLU A 12 -8.97 6.16 -4.40
CA GLU A 12 -9.33 7.51 -3.95
C GLU A 12 -10.75 7.54 -3.37
N TRP A 13 -11.03 8.55 -2.57
CA TRP A 13 -12.37 8.78 -2.03
C TRP A 13 -12.99 10.02 -2.69
N ASN A 14 -13.57 10.92 -1.89
CA ASN A 14 -14.21 12.15 -2.37
C ASN A 14 -13.22 13.27 -2.74
N LYS A 15 -11.92 13.02 -2.65
CA LYS A 15 -10.86 13.92 -3.12
C LYS A 15 -10.07 13.26 -4.23
N ALA A 16 -9.89 13.97 -5.33
CA ALA A 16 -9.24 13.44 -6.52
C ALA A 16 -7.75 13.14 -6.32
N LYS A 17 -7.31 11.96 -6.70
CA LYS A 17 -5.90 11.63 -7.03
C LYS A 17 -5.60 11.94 -8.49
N CYS A 18 -6.59 11.76 -9.36
CA CYS A 18 -6.45 11.98 -10.80
C CYS A 18 -7.69 12.67 -11.39
N ALA A 19 -7.55 13.20 -12.60
CA ALA A 19 -8.67 13.70 -13.35
C ALA A 19 -9.62 12.56 -13.74
N ASN A 20 -10.93 12.80 -13.62
CA ASN A 20 -11.99 11.81 -13.91
C ASN A 20 -11.94 10.56 -13.02
N GLY A 21 -11.45 10.69 -11.80
CA GLY A 21 -11.36 9.61 -10.83
C GLY A 21 -12.69 9.30 -10.14
N TYR A 22 -12.63 8.34 -9.22
CA TYR A 22 -13.78 7.86 -8.45
C TYR A 22 -14.43 8.93 -7.55
N ASN A 23 -13.67 9.98 -7.21
CA ASN A 23 -14.15 11.11 -6.43
C ASN A 23 -15.42 11.76 -6.99
N LEU A 24 -15.63 11.68 -8.31
CA LEU A 24 -16.80 12.26 -9.00
C LEU A 24 -18.10 11.55 -8.68
N ILE A 25 -18.02 10.28 -8.31
CA ILE A 25 -19.19 9.43 -8.02
C ILE A 25 -19.18 8.88 -6.59
N PHE A 26 -18.18 9.23 -5.79
CA PHE A 26 -17.98 8.69 -4.45
C PHE A 26 -19.23 8.75 -3.58
N ASP A 27 -19.84 9.91 -3.44
CA ASP A 27 -21.00 10.09 -2.53
C ASP A 27 -22.21 9.23 -2.92
N GLU A 28 -22.37 8.94 -4.20
CA GLU A 28 -23.49 8.13 -4.70
C GLU A 28 -23.19 6.63 -4.64
N TRP A 29 -21.94 6.22 -4.91
CA TRP A 29 -21.60 4.82 -5.21
C TRP A 29 -20.78 4.11 -4.15
N VAL A 30 -20.10 4.82 -3.27
CA VAL A 30 -19.13 4.23 -2.34
C VAL A 30 -19.72 3.11 -1.47
N GLU A 31 -20.90 3.29 -0.90
CA GLU A 31 -21.54 2.24 -0.09
C GLU A 31 -22.00 1.07 -0.96
N LYS A 32 -22.58 1.34 -2.13
CA LYS A 32 -23.04 0.31 -3.06
C LYS A 32 -21.89 -0.59 -3.52
N ASP A 33 -20.78 0.02 -3.89
CA ASP A 33 -19.60 -0.69 -4.40
C ASP A 33 -18.90 -1.49 -3.30
N LEU A 34 -18.75 -0.91 -2.11
CA LEU A 34 -18.15 -1.60 -0.98
C LEU A 34 -19.00 -2.79 -0.51
N VAL A 35 -20.32 -2.61 -0.40
CA VAL A 35 -21.26 -3.70 -0.07
C VAL A 35 -21.18 -4.81 -1.13
N ASN A 36 -21.14 -4.45 -2.41
CA ASN A 36 -21.01 -5.42 -3.50
C ASN A 36 -19.69 -6.20 -3.42
N LEU A 37 -18.55 -5.53 -3.17
CA LEU A 37 -17.26 -6.18 -2.97
C LEU A 37 -17.33 -7.19 -1.83
N VAL A 38 -17.80 -6.76 -0.65
CA VAL A 38 -17.89 -7.63 0.53
C VAL A 38 -18.80 -8.83 0.26
N HIS A 39 -19.99 -8.62 -0.29
CA HIS A 39 -20.92 -9.70 -0.62
C HIS A 39 -20.35 -10.70 -1.61
N HIS A 40 -19.59 -10.21 -2.59
CA HIS A 40 -18.99 -11.07 -3.60
C HIS A 40 -17.91 -12.00 -3.01
N TYR A 41 -17.11 -11.50 -2.07
CA TYR A 41 -15.91 -12.21 -1.62
C TYR A 41 -15.95 -12.75 -0.19
N ARG A 42 -16.90 -12.36 0.67
CA ARG A 42 -16.93 -12.77 2.10
C ARG A 42 -17.01 -14.28 2.34
N ASN A 43 -17.48 -15.05 1.36
CA ASN A 43 -17.51 -16.52 1.43
C ASN A 43 -16.19 -17.18 0.93
N ASN A 44 -15.23 -16.39 0.48
CA ASN A 44 -13.94 -16.91 0.05
C ASN A 44 -13.00 -17.00 1.27
N PRO A 45 -12.57 -18.20 1.67
CA PRO A 45 -11.72 -18.38 2.85
C PRO A 45 -10.31 -17.80 2.70
N SER A 46 -9.86 -17.52 1.48
CA SER A 46 -8.58 -16.84 1.24
C SER A 46 -8.62 -15.36 1.56
N VAL A 47 -9.78 -14.71 1.53
CA VAL A 47 -9.90 -13.31 1.93
C VAL A 47 -9.84 -13.24 3.45
N VAL A 48 -8.79 -12.60 3.97
CA VAL A 48 -8.53 -12.50 5.41
C VAL A 48 -8.75 -11.09 5.96
N MET A 49 -8.84 -10.09 5.07
CA MET A 49 -8.94 -8.68 5.46
C MET A 49 -9.61 -7.86 4.35
N TRP A 50 -10.29 -6.78 4.72
CA TRP A 50 -10.82 -5.77 3.81
C TRP A 50 -9.94 -4.53 3.84
N CYS A 51 -9.58 -3.99 2.68
CA CYS A 51 -8.90 -2.72 2.54
C CYS A 51 -9.83 -1.68 1.92
N VAL A 52 -10.04 -0.57 2.60
CA VAL A 52 -11.05 0.42 2.22
C VAL A 52 -10.48 1.67 1.56
N GLY A 53 -9.16 1.71 1.33
CA GLY A 53 -8.54 2.83 0.63
C GLY A 53 -7.03 2.67 0.53
N ASN A 54 -6.47 3.20 -0.54
CA ASN A 54 -5.03 3.26 -0.77
C ASN A 54 -4.55 4.69 -0.99
N GLU A 55 -3.65 5.17 -0.13
CA GLU A 55 -2.97 6.47 -0.24
C GLU A 55 -3.92 7.63 -0.59
N VAL A 56 -5.10 7.61 -0.01
CA VAL A 56 -6.16 8.58 -0.32
C VAL A 56 -5.76 10.01 0.08
N PRO A 57 -6.08 11.04 -0.72
CA PRO A 57 -5.75 12.43 -0.37
C PRO A 57 -6.33 12.91 0.97
N ASN A 58 -7.36 12.24 1.46
CA ASN A 58 -7.98 12.51 2.76
C ASN A 58 -7.08 12.25 3.97
N GLN A 59 -5.92 11.61 3.80
CA GLN A 59 -4.91 11.43 4.85
C GLN A 59 -4.45 12.74 5.49
N TRP A 60 -4.57 13.84 4.75
CA TRP A 60 -4.02 15.13 5.13
C TRP A 60 -4.99 16.05 5.87
N ASP A 61 -6.22 15.58 6.14
CA ASP A 61 -7.24 16.38 6.81
C ASP A 61 -8.22 15.54 7.66
N GLU A 62 -9.11 16.25 8.38
CA GLU A 62 -10.06 15.62 9.30
C GLU A 62 -11.14 14.75 8.62
N SER A 63 -11.34 14.89 7.31
CA SER A 63 -12.33 14.06 6.61
C SER A 63 -11.90 12.60 6.55
N GLY A 64 -10.57 12.35 6.55
CA GLY A 64 -10.00 11.01 6.51
C GLY A 64 -10.54 10.13 7.63
N CYS A 65 -10.47 10.58 8.88
CA CYS A 65 -10.97 9.83 10.02
C CYS A 65 -12.48 9.48 9.91
N LYS A 66 -13.28 10.44 9.45
CA LYS A 66 -14.74 10.24 9.31
C LYS A 66 -15.09 9.23 8.23
N ILE A 67 -14.43 9.34 7.08
CA ILE A 67 -14.65 8.42 5.95
C ILE A 67 -14.12 7.03 6.28
N SER A 68 -12.93 6.93 6.87
CA SER A 68 -12.37 5.65 7.34
C SER A 68 -13.34 4.91 8.25
N LYS A 69 -13.88 5.63 9.25
CA LYS A 69 -14.86 5.03 10.16
C LYS A 69 -16.13 4.59 9.43
N PHE A 70 -16.67 5.42 8.56
CA PHE A 70 -17.86 5.10 7.77
C PHE A 70 -17.67 3.84 6.93
N LEU A 71 -16.55 3.72 6.21
CA LEU A 71 -16.26 2.56 5.36
C LEU A 71 -16.00 1.30 6.20
N GLN A 72 -15.30 1.42 7.32
CA GLN A 72 -15.12 0.31 8.25
C GLN A 72 -16.44 -0.18 8.83
N ASP A 73 -17.34 0.73 9.21
CA ASP A 73 -18.67 0.39 9.74
C ASP A 73 -19.51 -0.39 8.69
N ILE A 74 -19.37 -0.05 7.40
CA ILE A 74 -19.98 -0.83 6.31
C ILE A 74 -19.40 -2.25 6.27
N CYS A 75 -18.07 -2.39 6.26
CA CYS A 75 -17.43 -3.71 6.26
C CYS A 75 -17.89 -4.55 7.45
N HIS A 76 -17.89 -4.01 8.66
CA HIS A 76 -18.32 -4.73 9.87
C HIS A 76 -19.81 -5.10 9.84
N ARG A 77 -20.66 -4.27 9.22
CA ARG A 77 -22.08 -4.58 9.03
C ARG A 77 -22.29 -5.77 8.08
N GLU A 78 -21.53 -5.79 6.99
CA GLU A 78 -21.68 -6.80 5.92
C GLU A 78 -20.86 -8.09 6.17
N ASP A 79 -19.76 -7.97 6.89
CA ASP A 79 -18.91 -9.09 7.31
C ASP A 79 -18.20 -8.80 8.64
N PRO A 80 -18.79 -9.14 9.77
CA PRO A 80 -18.19 -8.92 11.10
C PRO A 80 -17.05 -9.88 11.43
N THR A 81 -16.64 -10.74 10.51
CA THR A 81 -15.66 -11.81 10.78
C THR A 81 -14.24 -11.47 10.41
N ARG A 82 -14.03 -10.39 9.63
CA ARG A 82 -12.72 -9.98 9.12
C ARG A 82 -12.38 -8.55 9.53
N PRO A 83 -11.11 -8.29 9.87
CA PRO A 83 -10.65 -6.94 10.17
C PRO A 83 -10.60 -6.07 8.91
N VAL A 84 -10.60 -4.76 9.15
CA VAL A 84 -10.54 -3.73 8.13
C VAL A 84 -9.25 -2.93 8.26
N THR A 85 -8.64 -2.63 7.14
CA THR A 85 -7.43 -1.81 7.02
C THR A 85 -7.55 -0.81 5.87
N GLN A 86 -6.52 -0.01 5.70
CA GLN A 86 -6.27 0.83 4.53
C GLN A 86 -4.76 1.07 4.36
N GLY A 87 -4.30 1.27 3.14
CA GLY A 87 -2.92 1.62 2.83
C GLY A 87 -2.67 3.11 3.05
N MET A 88 -1.74 3.47 3.94
CA MET A 88 -1.44 4.86 4.30
C MET A 88 0.05 5.16 4.15
N ASP A 89 0.41 6.11 3.29
CA ASP A 89 1.80 6.54 3.07
C ASP A 89 2.22 7.78 3.87
N ALA A 90 1.28 8.38 4.60
CA ALA A 90 1.48 9.56 5.44
C ALA A 90 1.34 9.25 6.94
N PRO A 91 2.17 8.35 7.53
CA PRO A 91 1.94 7.78 8.86
C PRO A 91 1.81 8.84 9.98
N ASP A 92 2.57 9.92 9.94
CA ASP A 92 2.48 10.96 10.97
C ASP A 92 1.17 11.76 10.87
N ALA A 93 0.71 12.05 9.65
CA ALA A 93 -0.54 12.76 9.43
C ALA A 93 -1.75 11.94 9.92
N VAL A 94 -1.82 10.67 9.50
CA VAL A 94 -2.95 9.79 9.83
C VAL A 94 -3.00 9.39 11.32
N VAL A 95 -1.85 9.38 11.99
CA VAL A 95 -1.80 9.19 13.44
C VAL A 95 -2.26 10.46 14.17
N ASN A 96 -1.81 11.64 13.70
CA ASN A 96 -2.15 12.91 14.37
C ASN A 96 -3.63 13.31 14.19
N ASN A 97 -4.28 12.96 13.08
CA ASN A 97 -5.70 13.25 12.83
C ASN A 97 -6.64 12.08 13.21
N ASN A 98 -6.12 11.04 13.84
CA ASN A 98 -6.82 9.83 14.25
C ASN A 98 -7.38 8.95 13.12
N MET A 99 -7.02 9.18 11.87
CA MET A 99 -7.47 8.33 10.77
C MET A 99 -6.97 6.88 10.92
N ALA A 100 -5.71 6.71 11.34
CA ALA A 100 -5.16 5.38 11.61
C ALA A 100 -5.78 4.73 12.86
N ALA A 101 -6.17 5.52 13.86
CA ALA A 101 -6.69 5.01 15.12
C ALA A 101 -8.06 4.35 15.03
N VAL A 102 -8.83 4.62 13.97
CA VAL A 102 -10.16 4.02 13.78
C VAL A 102 -10.13 2.67 13.06
N MET A 103 -9.04 2.32 12.40
CA MET A 103 -8.90 1.03 11.70
C MET A 103 -8.68 -0.13 12.65
N ASP A 104 -9.16 -1.32 12.32
CA ASP A 104 -8.86 -2.54 13.08
C ASP A 104 -7.38 -2.89 13.00
N VAL A 105 -6.80 -2.77 11.81
CA VAL A 105 -5.38 -2.96 11.54
C VAL A 105 -4.83 -1.74 10.82
N VAL A 106 -3.70 -1.25 11.29
CA VAL A 106 -3.07 -0.06 10.69
C VAL A 106 -2.14 -0.49 9.57
N GLY A 107 -2.49 -0.17 8.32
CA GLY A 107 -1.69 -0.41 7.14
C GLY A 107 -0.81 0.80 6.80
N PHE A 108 0.50 0.59 6.68
CA PHE A 108 1.42 1.63 6.22
C PHE A 108 2.13 1.21 4.93
N ASN A 109 2.17 2.15 3.96
CA ASN A 109 2.89 1.99 2.72
C ASN A 109 4.27 2.64 2.80
N TYR A 110 5.34 1.90 2.47
CA TYR A 110 6.72 2.39 2.27
C TYR A 110 7.34 3.23 3.39
N ARG A 111 6.96 3.07 4.66
CA ARG A 111 7.47 3.88 5.77
C ARG A 111 7.92 3.05 6.98
N PRO A 112 8.74 1.98 6.77
CA PRO A 112 9.14 1.09 7.87
C PRO A 112 9.87 1.81 8.99
N PHE A 113 10.65 2.84 8.68
CA PHE A 113 11.35 3.68 9.64
C PHE A 113 10.43 4.49 10.57
N ARG A 114 9.12 4.56 10.27
CA ARG A 114 8.11 5.22 11.11
C ARG A 114 7.33 4.25 12.01
N TYR A 115 7.47 2.95 11.84
CA TYR A 115 6.69 1.95 12.58
C TYR A 115 6.87 2.09 14.09
N GLN A 116 8.11 2.06 14.58
CA GLN A 116 8.41 2.10 16.01
C GLN A 116 7.91 3.38 16.70
N VAL A 117 7.97 4.52 16.01
CA VAL A 117 7.51 5.81 16.55
C VAL A 117 6.00 5.88 16.61
N ASN A 118 5.33 5.43 15.56
CA ASN A 118 3.87 5.52 15.46
C ASN A 118 3.15 4.42 16.23
N TYR A 119 3.71 3.21 16.31
CA TYR A 119 3.17 2.11 17.08
C TYR A 119 2.75 2.54 18.51
N LYS A 120 3.60 3.30 19.20
CA LYS A 120 3.35 3.74 20.58
C LYS A 120 2.15 4.68 20.73
N LYS A 121 1.70 5.28 19.63
CA LYS A 121 0.56 6.23 19.60
C LYS A 121 -0.75 5.56 19.17
N LEU A 122 -0.67 4.36 18.62
CA LEU A 122 -1.80 3.63 18.06
C LEU A 122 -2.50 2.78 19.13
N PRO A 123 -3.83 2.89 19.28
CA PRO A 123 -4.57 2.10 20.27
C PRO A 123 -4.55 0.60 19.98
N GLN A 124 -4.47 0.21 18.70
CA GLN A 124 -4.47 -1.19 18.25
C GLN A 124 -3.15 -1.89 18.57
N GLN A 125 -2.04 -1.15 18.56
CA GLN A 125 -0.68 -1.69 18.72
C GLN A 125 -0.34 -2.79 17.71
N ILE A 126 -0.85 -2.67 16.49
CA ILE A 126 -0.63 -3.59 15.37
C ILE A 126 -0.35 -2.77 14.13
N ILE A 127 0.69 -3.14 13.38
CA ILE A 127 1.04 -2.55 12.08
C ILE A 127 1.14 -3.65 11.02
N LEU A 128 0.62 -3.36 9.85
CA LEU A 128 0.74 -4.11 8.61
C LEU A 128 1.54 -3.29 7.61
N GLY A 129 2.51 -3.87 6.95
CA GLY A 129 3.07 -3.31 5.73
C GLY A 129 2.09 -3.52 4.57
N SER A 130 1.16 -2.58 4.39
CA SER A 130 0.11 -2.74 3.38
C SER A 130 0.64 -2.63 1.95
N GLU A 131 1.77 -1.95 1.77
CA GLU A 131 2.54 -1.93 0.53
C GLU A 131 4.01 -1.65 0.87
N THR A 132 4.92 -2.54 0.47
CA THR A 132 6.34 -2.46 0.85
C THR A 132 7.26 -2.61 -0.34
N ALA A 133 8.54 -2.33 -0.14
CA ALA A 133 9.63 -2.42 -1.11
C ALA A 133 9.44 -1.52 -2.35
N SER A 134 8.89 -2.04 -3.46
CA SER A 134 8.91 -1.40 -4.78
C SER A 134 10.34 -1.16 -5.29
N THR A 135 11.17 -2.17 -5.12
CA THR A 135 12.54 -2.20 -5.64
C THR A 135 12.51 -2.28 -7.16
N VAL A 136 13.36 -1.50 -7.80
CA VAL A 136 13.44 -1.48 -9.27
C VAL A 136 14.59 -2.35 -9.74
N SER A 137 14.33 -3.17 -10.76
CA SER A 137 15.38 -3.99 -11.40
C SER A 137 15.05 -4.28 -12.85
N SER A 138 16.08 -4.49 -13.67
CA SER A 138 15.94 -4.94 -15.06
C SER A 138 16.57 -6.33 -15.19
N ARG A 139 15.75 -7.31 -15.56
CA ARG A 139 16.18 -8.72 -15.62
C ARG A 139 17.44 -8.91 -16.46
N GLY A 140 18.45 -9.54 -15.87
CA GLY A 140 19.70 -9.89 -16.56
C GLY A 140 20.66 -8.72 -16.81
N VAL A 141 20.38 -7.53 -16.28
CA VAL A 141 21.27 -6.36 -16.38
C VAL A 141 22.05 -6.23 -15.07
N TYR A 142 23.37 -6.17 -15.15
CA TYR A 142 24.24 -6.08 -13.97
C TYR A 142 25.12 -4.85 -14.07
N LYS A 143 24.93 -3.91 -13.16
CA LYS A 143 25.69 -2.66 -13.08
C LYS A 143 26.77 -2.77 -12.01
N PHE A 144 27.91 -2.18 -12.26
CA PHE A 144 29.05 -2.15 -11.34
C PHE A 144 29.55 -0.72 -11.11
N PRO A 145 30.06 -0.39 -9.92
CA PRO A 145 30.10 -1.22 -8.72
C PRO A 145 28.68 -1.51 -8.18
N VAL A 146 28.50 -2.63 -7.45
CA VAL A 146 27.24 -2.95 -6.82
C VAL A 146 27.08 -2.07 -5.58
N GLU A 147 26.19 -1.10 -5.63
CA GLU A 147 25.96 -0.11 -4.59
C GLU A 147 24.48 0.16 -4.46
N ARG A 148 24.03 0.45 -3.22
CA ARG A 148 22.67 0.94 -2.99
C ARG A 148 22.52 2.32 -3.63
N LYS A 149 21.51 2.50 -4.46
CA LYS A 149 21.22 3.75 -5.15
C LYS A 149 19.73 4.07 -5.17
N ALA A 150 19.40 5.20 -4.57
CA ALA A 150 18.10 5.81 -4.84
C ALA A 150 18.15 6.58 -6.17
N MET A 151 17.10 6.46 -6.97
CA MET A 151 16.91 7.21 -8.21
C MET A 151 18.06 7.06 -9.22
N ALA A 152 18.62 5.85 -9.36
CA ALA A 152 19.67 5.58 -10.32
C ALA A 152 19.19 5.82 -11.75
N VAL A 153 19.99 6.52 -12.54
CA VAL A 153 19.75 6.76 -13.97
C VAL A 153 20.96 6.31 -14.78
N TYR A 154 20.73 5.50 -15.79
CA TYR A 154 21.74 5.00 -16.70
C TYR A 154 21.41 5.38 -18.15
N GLU A 155 22.43 5.48 -19.01
CA GLU A 155 22.26 5.84 -20.42
C GLU A 155 21.38 4.84 -21.19
N ASP A 156 21.41 3.57 -20.80
CA ASP A 156 20.62 2.51 -21.39
C ASP A 156 19.22 2.35 -20.78
N HIS A 157 18.86 3.23 -19.84
CA HIS A 157 17.59 3.20 -19.13
C HIS A 157 17.25 1.86 -18.45
N GLN A 158 18.25 1.07 -18.05
CA GLN A 158 18.10 -0.21 -17.38
C GLN A 158 18.60 -0.11 -15.94
N SER A 159 17.82 -0.62 -15.00
CA SER A 159 18.22 -0.76 -13.59
C SER A 159 19.12 -1.99 -13.41
N SER A 160 19.86 -2.03 -12.31
CA SER A 160 20.63 -3.21 -11.94
C SER A 160 19.73 -4.36 -11.47
N SER A 161 20.04 -5.58 -11.88
CA SER A 161 19.34 -6.81 -11.45
C SER A 161 19.77 -7.29 -10.05
N TYR A 162 20.54 -6.50 -9.32
CA TYR A 162 20.99 -6.84 -7.97
C TYR A 162 20.06 -6.43 -6.84
N ASP A 163 18.88 -5.85 -7.14
CA ASP A 163 17.90 -5.33 -6.17
C ASP A 163 18.49 -4.31 -5.18
N VAL A 164 19.39 -3.45 -5.70
CA VAL A 164 20.07 -2.41 -4.91
C VAL A 164 19.60 -1.00 -5.27
N GLU A 165 18.62 -0.89 -6.15
CA GLU A 165 18.12 0.37 -6.66
C GLU A 165 16.63 0.55 -6.30
N HIS A 166 16.27 1.77 -5.93
CA HIS A 166 14.90 2.09 -5.54
C HIS A 166 14.55 3.55 -5.87
N CYS A 167 13.27 3.87 -5.86
CA CYS A 167 12.78 5.24 -5.99
C CYS A 167 12.99 6.01 -4.68
N ASN A 168 12.82 7.34 -4.70
CA ASN A 168 13.00 8.17 -3.51
C ASN A 168 11.95 7.91 -2.40
N TRP A 169 10.83 7.32 -2.75
CA TRP A 169 9.72 7.00 -1.83
C TRP A 169 9.65 5.51 -1.46
N SER A 170 10.32 4.65 -2.20
CA SER A 170 10.34 3.20 -1.99
C SER A 170 11.57 2.74 -1.19
N ASN A 171 11.63 1.47 -0.89
CA ASN A 171 12.69 0.87 -0.08
C ASN A 171 13.30 -0.33 -0.79
N LEU A 172 14.42 -0.80 -0.30
CA LEU A 172 14.92 -2.13 -0.63
C LEU A 172 14.18 -3.19 0.19
N PRO A 173 14.03 -4.42 -0.32
CA PRO A 173 13.30 -5.48 0.37
C PRO A 173 13.81 -5.71 1.79
N GLU A 174 15.12 -5.69 2.00
CA GLU A 174 15.73 -5.93 3.31
C GLU A 174 15.36 -4.86 4.33
N ASP A 175 15.16 -3.62 3.91
CA ASP A 175 14.79 -2.52 4.82
C ASP A 175 13.38 -2.71 5.40
N ASP A 176 12.48 -3.29 4.62
CA ASP A 176 11.13 -3.66 5.06
C ASP A 176 11.14 -4.99 5.84
N PHE A 177 11.77 -6.03 5.31
CA PHE A 177 11.80 -7.38 5.92
C PHE A 177 12.36 -7.36 7.34
N ILE A 178 13.46 -6.62 7.60
CA ILE A 178 14.03 -6.48 8.94
C ILE A 178 13.00 -5.93 9.93
N GLN A 179 12.19 -4.94 9.54
CA GLN A 179 11.18 -4.40 10.45
C GLN A 179 10.11 -5.43 10.77
N HIS A 180 9.72 -6.25 9.79
CA HIS A 180 8.70 -7.28 9.99
C HIS A 180 9.20 -8.50 10.78
N GLU A 181 10.49 -8.81 10.72
CA GLU A 181 11.11 -9.84 11.56
C GLU A 181 11.35 -9.38 12.99
N ASP A 182 11.87 -8.18 13.18
CA ASP A 182 12.38 -7.70 14.47
C ASP A 182 11.28 -7.06 15.34
N LEU A 183 10.18 -6.59 14.77
CA LEU A 183 9.14 -5.88 15.49
C LEU A 183 7.89 -6.76 15.72
N PRO A 184 7.65 -7.23 16.94
CA PRO A 184 6.59 -8.21 17.23
C PRO A 184 5.17 -7.69 17.04
N TYR A 185 5.00 -6.40 16.82
CA TYR A 185 3.73 -5.75 16.51
C TYR A 185 3.49 -5.60 15.00
N CYS A 186 4.45 -5.95 14.16
CA CYS A 186 4.26 -6.05 12.72
C CYS A 186 3.71 -7.45 12.40
N ILE A 187 2.54 -7.49 11.77
CA ILE A 187 1.81 -8.75 11.53
C ILE A 187 2.04 -9.34 10.14
N GLY A 188 2.85 -8.69 9.32
CA GLY A 188 3.20 -9.10 7.97
C GLY A 188 3.21 -7.94 6.99
N GLU A 189 3.43 -8.27 5.72
CA GLU A 189 3.54 -7.28 4.67
C GLU A 189 3.03 -7.80 3.32
N PHE A 190 2.68 -6.84 2.45
CA PHE A 190 2.37 -7.07 1.04
C PHE A 190 3.40 -6.32 0.20
N VAL A 191 4.28 -7.08 -0.44
CA VAL A 191 5.34 -6.52 -1.27
C VAL A 191 4.76 -6.02 -2.59
N TRP A 192 5.04 -4.78 -2.96
CA TRP A 192 4.74 -4.25 -4.27
C TRP A 192 5.89 -4.55 -5.24
N THR A 193 5.70 -5.35 -6.28
CA THR A 193 4.44 -5.96 -6.71
C THR A 193 4.69 -7.41 -7.12
N GLY A 194 3.62 -8.22 -7.14
CA GLY A 194 3.69 -9.63 -7.52
C GLY A 194 3.90 -9.89 -9.02
N PHE A 195 3.76 -8.85 -9.87
CA PHE A 195 3.94 -8.93 -11.32
C PHE A 195 4.74 -7.74 -11.82
N ASP A 196 5.55 -7.99 -12.86
CA ASP A 196 6.29 -6.94 -13.55
C ASP A 196 5.32 -5.97 -14.25
N TYR A 197 5.69 -4.70 -14.29
CA TYR A 197 4.97 -3.73 -15.12
C TYR A 197 5.37 -3.88 -16.59
N LEU A 198 4.41 -3.82 -17.47
CA LEU A 198 4.63 -3.75 -18.91
C LEU A 198 4.21 -2.38 -19.42
N GLY A 199 5.18 -1.51 -19.65
CA GLY A 199 4.98 -0.30 -20.41
C GLY A 199 4.16 0.80 -19.77
N GLU A 200 3.93 0.77 -18.46
CA GLU A 200 3.36 1.89 -17.73
C GLU A 200 4.46 2.82 -17.24
N PRO A 201 4.69 3.99 -17.89
CA PRO A 201 5.58 4.99 -17.34
C PRO A 201 4.90 5.63 -16.14
N THR A 202 5.32 5.25 -14.96
CA THR A 202 4.95 6.02 -13.77
C THR A 202 5.69 7.35 -13.77
N PRO A 203 5.04 8.42 -13.28
CA PRO A 203 5.55 9.76 -13.49
C PRO A 203 6.94 9.97 -12.89
N VAL A 204 7.80 10.57 -13.69
CA VAL A 204 9.11 11.16 -13.38
C VAL A 204 10.11 10.22 -12.73
N SER A 205 9.77 9.52 -11.65
CA SER A 205 10.68 8.66 -10.91
C SER A 205 10.90 7.30 -11.60
N TYR A 206 9.94 6.87 -12.40
CA TYR A 206 9.98 5.61 -13.14
C TYR A 206 10.19 5.77 -14.63
N THR A 207 10.05 6.97 -15.20
CA THR A 207 10.15 7.18 -16.63
C THR A 207 11.52 6.84 -17.24
N HIS A 208 12.51 6.64 -16.38
CA HIS A 208 13.87 6.27 -16.77
C HIS A 208 14.24 4.84 -16.40
N LEU A 209 13.31 4.10 -15.81
CA LEU A 209 13.52 2.71 -15.43
C LEU A 209 12.69 1.84 -16.35
N THR A 210 13.35 1.08 -17.17
CA THR A 210 12.66 -0.03 -17.84
C THR A 210 12.34 -1.04 -16.77
N LEU A 211 11.06 -1.25 -16.60
CA LEU A 211 10.58 -2.29 -15.72
C LEU A 211 10.99 -3.65 -16.27
N PRO A 212 11.33 -4.61 -15.42
CA PRO A 212 11.64 -5.94 -15.88
C PRO A 212 10.45 -6.45 -16.70
N THR A 213 10.68 -6.73 -17.95
CA THR A 213 9.70 -7.44 -18.75
C THR A 213 9.80 -8.90 -18.35
N SER A 214 8.72 -9.47 -17.84
CA SER A 214 8.67 -10.93 -17.76
C SER A 214 8.78 -11.48 -19.17
N ASP A 215 9.83 -12.25 -19.42
CA ASP A 215 9.86 -13.11 -20.60
C ASP A 215 8.75 -14.16 -20.42
N LEU A 216 7.61 -13.90 -21.01
CA LEU A 216 6.57 -14.89 -21.20
C LEU A 216 6.90 -15.81 -22.34
#